data_5562455004a6a2e6b637840d53ef9316
#
_entry.id   5562455004a6a2e6b637840d53ef9316
#
_cell.length_a   1.000
_cell.length_b   1.000
_cell.length_c   1.000
_cell.angle_alpha   90.00
_cell.angle_beta   90.00
_cell.angle_gamma   90.00
#
_symmetry.space_group_name_H-M   'P 1'
#
loop_
_entity.id
_entity.type
_entity.pdbx_description
1 polymer ?
#
loop_
_entity_poly.entity_id
_entity_poly.type
_entity_poly.pdbx_seq_one_letter_code
_entity_poly.pdbx_strand_id
1 'polypeptide(L)'
;MCKLHISKNGWNGGKRMISNQILQNTIEGLKGISKVDFCVLDTEGKELAATGEVDKNCSDAVLAFVESPADSQVIQGRQFFKIFDEQRLEYVLVANGDSEGEYMLGKIAAFQIQSLLVAYKERFDKDNFIKNLLLDNLLLVDIYNRAKKLHIDTEV
;
A
#
# COMPACT_ATOMS: atom_id res chain seq x y z
N MET A 1 14.90 3.85 -17.70
CA MET A 1 15.02 3.62 -16.97
C MET A 1 14.57 2.84 -16.42
N CYS A 2 14.44 2.44 -16.16
CA CYS A 2 13.85 1.78 -15.60
C CYS A 2 14.41 0.98 -14.78
N LYS A 3 15.31 0.66 -14.64
CA LYS A 3 15.76 0.03 -13.93
C LYS A 3 15.71 0.28 -12.69
N LEU A 4 15.86 1.23 -12.45
CA LEU A 4 15.52 1.65 -11.25
C LEU A 4 14.17 1.43 -10.99
N HIS A 5 13.41 1.19 -11.99
CA HIS A 5 12.06 0.89 -11.85
C HIS A 5 11.80 -0.33 -11.05
N ILE A 6 12.75 -1.23 -10.96
CA ILE A 6 12.61 -2.42 -10.20
C ILE A 6 12.37 -2.09 -8.75
N SER A 7 13.05 -1.10 -8.24
CA SER A 7 12.86 -0.72 -6.88
C SER A 7 11.49 -0.17 -6.62
N LYS A 8 10.75 0.13 -7.69
CA LYS A 8 9.41 0.62 -7.52
C LYS A 8 8.42 -0.49 -7.36
N ASN A 9 8.81 -1.72 -7.54
CA ASN A 9 7.91 -2.82 -7.44
C ASN A 9 7.71 -3.21 -6.02
N GLY A 10 6.85 -2.55 -5.32
CA GLY A 10 6.53 -2.84 -3.95
C GLY A 10 7.58 -2.40 -2.98
N TRP A 11 8.76 -2.02 -3.47
CA TRP A 11 9.80 -1.51 -2.62
C TRP A 11 10.30 -0.24 -3.23
N ASN A 12 10.17 0.84 -2.55
CA ASN A 12 10.54 2.12 -3.12
C ASN A 12 11.04 3.00 -2.00
N GLY A 13 12.33 3.00 -1.78
CA GLY A 13 12.94 3.85 -0.79
C GLY A 13 12.44 3.62 0.61
N GLY A 14 12.09 2.38 0.95
CA GLY A 14 11.57 2.06 2.26
C GLY A 14 10.08 2.22 2.41
N LYS A 15 9.38 2.63 1.35
CA LYS A 15 7.95 2.71 1.40
C LYS A 15 7.34 1.34 1.45
N ARG A 16 6.32 1.20 2.27
CA ARG A 16 5.57 -0.05 2.35
C ARG A 16 4.31 0.11 1.56
N MET A 17 4.23 -0.62 0.48
CA MET A 17 3.08 -0.56 -0.39
C MET A 17 2.43 -1.92 -0.47
N ILE A 18 1.11 -1.92 -0.50
CA ILE A 18 0.36 -3.13 -0.77
C ILE A 18 0.54 -3.45 -2.24
N SER A 19 0.71 -4.74 -2.56
CA SER A 19 0.85 -5.12 -3.96
C SER A 19 -0.46 -4.88 -4.71
N ASN A 20 -0.38 -4.63 -6.01
CA ASN A 20 -1.56 -4.42 -6.82
C ASN A 20 -2.47 -5.65 -6.83
N GLN A 21 -1.89 -6.84 -6.70
CA GLN A 21 -2.68 -8.07 -6.65
C GLN A 21 -3.55 -8.11 -5.39
N ILE A 22 -3.05 -7.65 -4.28
CA ILE A 22 -3.83 -7.63 -3.03
C ILE A 22 -4.93 -6.58 -3.11
N LEU A 23 -4.65 -5.43 -3.70
CA LEU A 23 -5.68 -4.43 -3.93
C LEU A 23 -6.76 -5.01 -4.83
N GLN A 24 -6.37 -5.68 -5.91
CA GLN A 24 -7.29 -6.29 -6.85
C GLN A 24 -8.17 -7.34 -6.14
N ASN A 25 -7.56 -8.22 -5.37
CA ASN A 25 -8.30 -9.26 -4.65
C ASN A 25 -9.30 -8.64 -3.66
N THR A 26 -8.91 -7.57 -3.00
CA THR A 26 -9.75 -6.91 -2.02
C THR A 26 -10.98 -6.30 -2.67
N ILE A 27 -10.80 -5.56 -3.76
CA ILE A 27 -11.94 -4.91 -4.40
C ILE A 27 -12.82 -5.93 -5.14
N GLU A 28 -12.24 -7.01 -5.64
CA GLU A 28 -13.05 -8.08 -6.24
C GLU A 28 -13.92 -8.77 -5.20
N GLY A 29 -13.38 -9.00 -4.01
CA GLY A 29 -14.16 -9.55 -2.92
C GLY A 29 -15.29 -8.62 -2.52
N LEU A 30 -15.01 -7.33 -2.44
CA LEU A 30 -16.03 -6.34 -2.10
C LEU A 30 -17.11 -6.25 -3.18
N LYS A 31 -16.72 -6.31 -4.44
CA LYS A 31 -17.69 -6.32 -5.53
C LYS A 31 -18.57 -7.57 -5.47
N GLY A 32 -17.98 -8.70 -5.14
CA GLY A 32 -18.73 -9.95 -5.02
C GLY A 32 -19.86 -9.85 -4.00
N ILE A 33 -19.66 -9.10 -2.95
CA ILE A 33 -20.64 -8.90 -1.89
C ILE A 33 -21.62 -7.78 -2.24
N SER A 34 -21.10 -6.66 -2.70
CA SER A 34 -21.88 -5.43 -2.84
C SER A 34 -22.48 -5.21 -4.22
N LYS A 35 -21.94 -5.85 -5.22
CA LYS A 35 -22.30 -5.66 -6.63
C LYS A 35 -21.95 -4.26 -7.14
N VAL A 36 -21.09 -3.55 -6.41
CA VAL A 36 -20.61 -2.23 -6.80
C VAL A 36 -19.21 -2.37 -7.38
N ASP A 37 -18.93 -1.72 -8.48
CA ASP A 37 -17.59 -1.70 -9.06
C ASP A 37 -16.70 -0.71 -8.36
N PHE A 38 -15.46 -1.12 -8.14
CA PHE A 38 -14.46 -0.29 -7.49
C PHE A 38 -13.22 -0.18 -8.35
N CYS A 39 -12.49 0.90 -8.16
CA CYS A 39 -11.23 1.13 -8.81
C CYS A 39 -10.29 1.80 -7.81
N VAL A 40 -9.03 1.40 -7.80
CA VAL A 40 -8.01 2.02 -6.95
C VAL A 40 -6.96 2.63 -7.85
N LEU A 41 -6.67 3.91 -7.63
CA LEU A 41 -5.67 4.62 -8.40
C LEU A 41 -4.63 5.21 -7.44
N ASP A 42 -3.45 5.51 -7.97
CA ASP A 42 -2.46 6.21 -7.17
C ASP A 42 -2.71 7.72 -7.26
N THR A 43 -1.87 8.50 -6.60
CA THR A 43 -2.06 9.95 -6.54
C THR A 43 -1.76 10.64 -7.86
N GLU A 44 -1.21 9.92 -8.82
CA GLU A 44 -0.94 10.45 -10.14
C GLU A 44 -2.02 10.06 -11.15
N GLY A 45 -3.06 9.38 -10.67
CA GLY A 45 -4.16 8.98 -11.52
C GLY A 45 -3.94 7.66 -12.25
N LYS A 46 -2.90 6.92 -11.89
CA LYS A 46 -2.65 5.64 -12.52
C LYS A 46 -3.49 4.55 -11.88
N GLU A 47 -4.14 3.75 -12.69
CA GLU A 47 -4.96 2.64 -12.19
C GLU A 47 -4.07 1.54 -11.63
N LEU A 48 -4.35 1.12 -10.43
CA LEU A 48 -3.65 0.02 -9.77
C LEU A 48 -4.48 -1.25 -9.74
N ALA A 49 -5.79 -1.12 -9.60
CA ALA A 49 -6.71 -2.25 -9.58
C ALA A 49 -8.10 -1.78 -9.96
N ALA A 50 -8.89 -2.64 -10.58
CA ALA A 50 -10.26 -2.30 -10.97
C ALA A 50 -11.08 -3.56 -11.11
N THR A 51 -12.39 -3.46 -10.82
CA THR A 51 -13.31 -4.59 -10.99
C THR A 51 -14.15 -4.47 -12.25
N GLY A 52 -14.10 -3.33 -12.92
CA GLY A 52 -14.85 -3.11 -14.15
C GLY A 52 -14.07 -2.21 -15.08
N GLU A 53 -14.71 -1.76 -16.14
CA GLU A 53 -14.05 -0.84 -17.04
C GLU A 53 -13.85 0.49 -16.37
N VAL A 54 -12.64 1.01 -16.49
CA VAL A 54 -12.30 2.30 -15.94
C VAL A 54 -12.45 3.34 -17.03
N ASP A 55 -13.23 4.35 -16.75
CA ASP A 55 -13.39 5.44 -17.67
C ASP A 55 -12.08 6.24 -17.68
N LYS A 56 -11.61 6.55 -18.87
CA LYS A 56 -10.37 7.32 -19.05
C LYS A 56 -10.45 8.69 -18.36
N ASN A 57 -11.66 9.19 -18.16
CA ASN A 57 -11.83 10.47 -17.50
C ASN A 57 -11.59 10.38 -15.99
N CYS A 58 -11.52 9.19 -15.42
CA CYS A 58 -11.25 9.02 -14.00
C CYS A 58 -9.88 9.55 -13.61
N SER A 59 -8.88 9.40 -14.45
CA SER A 59 -7.53 9.88 -14.12
C SER A 59 -7.50 11.38 -13.90
N ASP A 60 -8.18 12.14 -14.79
CA ASP A 60 -8.23 13.59 -14.65
C ASP A 60 -9.03 13.98 -13.41
N ALA A 61 -10.12 13.28 -13.15
CA ALA A 61 -10.93 13.54 -11.96
C ALA A 61 -10.14 13.25 -10.69
N VAL A 62 -9.32 12.19 -10.70
CA VAL A 62 -8.48 11.85 -9.56
C VAL A 62 -7.47 12.96 -9.29
N LEU A 63 -6.83 13.49 -10.33
CA LEU A 63 -5.85 14.55 -10.16
C LEU A 63 -6.49 15.80 -9.52
N ALA A 64 -7.68 16.15 -9.95
CA ALA A 64 -8.40 17.27 -9.36
C ALA A 64 -8.81 16.99 -7.91
N PHE A 65 -9.26 15.77 -7.64
CA PHE A 65 -9.67 15.38 -6.31
C PHE A 65 -8.49 15.35 -5.32
N VAL A 66 -7.33 14.91 -5.77
CA VAL A 66 -6.13 14.84 -4.92
C VAL A 66 -5.76 16.24 -4.44
N GLU A 67 -5.94 17.24 -5.29
CA GLU A 67 -5.63 18.63 -4.93
C GLU A 67 -6.70 19.26 -4.05
N SER A 68 -7.88 18.66 -3.96
CA SER A 68 -8.97 19.24 -3.17
C SER A 68 -8.79 18.90 -1.69
N PRO A 69 -9.36 19.69 -0.78
CA PRO A 69 -9.26 19.41 0.64
C PRO A 69 -10.26 18.36 1.12
N ALA A 70 -11.16 17.90 0.25
CA ALA A 70 -12.19 16.94 0.65
C ALA A 70 -11.62 15.53 0.80
N ASP A 71 -12.10 14.79 1.80
CA ASP A 71 -11.72 13.41 1.99
C ASP A 71 -12.53 12.48 1.08
N SER A 72 -13.71 12.92 0.68
CA SER A 72 -14.54 12.21 -0.27
C SER A 72 -15.31 13.23 -1.12
N GLN A 73 -15.66 12.81 -2.31
CA GLN A 73 -16.36 13.70 -3.24
C GLN A 73 -17.08 12.89 -4.30
N VAL A 74 -18.21 13.39 -4.76
CA VAL A 74 -18.92 12.78 -5.89
C VAL A 74 -18.52 13.54 -7.15
N ILE A 75 -18.05 12.82 -8.14
CA ILE A 75 -17.67 13.41 -9.42
C ILE A 75 -18.24 12.53 -10.53
N GLN A 76 -19.11 13.10 -11.34
CA GLN A 76 -19.69 12.41 -12.50
C GLN A 76 -20.33 11.05 -12.16
N GLY A 77 -21.12 11.03 -11.09
CA GLY A 77 -21.85 9.83 -10.72
C GLY A 77 -21.00 8.76 -10.05
N ARG A 78 -19.80 9.09 -9.63
CA ARG A 78 -18.91 8.19 -8.91
C ARG A 78 -18.48 8.84 -7.63
N GLN A 79 -18.19 7.99 -6.63
CA GLN A 79 -17.73 8.45 -5.33
C GLN A 79 -16.23 8.25 -5.24
N PHE A 80 -15.51 9.30 -4.87
CA PHE A 80 -14.07 9.27 -4.72
C PHE A 80 -13.71 9.37 -3.25
N PHE A 81 -12.78 8.54 -2.79
CA PHE A 81 -12.35 8.51 -1.39
C PHE A 81 -10.83 8.55 -1.31
N LYS A 82 -10.30 9.33 -0.40
CA LYS A 82 -8.86 9.38 -0.17
C LYS A 82 -8.48 8.31 0.85
N ILE A 83 -7.40 7.61 0.57
CA ILE A 83 -6.86 6.60 1.48
C ILE A 83 -5.47 7.04 1.87
N PHE A 84 -5.27 7.24 3.17
CA PHE A 84 -4.01 7.74 3.70
C PHE A 84 -3.21 6.63 4.36
N ASP A 85 -1.89 6.74 4.25
CA ASP A 85 -0.96 5.96 5.03
C ASP A 85 -0.35 6.99 6.00
N GLU A 86 -0.82 6.94 7.24
CA GLU A 86 -0.54 7.95 8.24
C GLU A 86 -1.10 9.30 7.76
N GLN A 87 -0.25 10.26 7.47
CA GLN A 87 -0.71 11.56 7.01
C GLN A 87 -0.46 11.77 5.52
N ARG A 88 -0.01 10.72 4.86
CA ARG A 88 0.32 10.81 3.45
C ARG A 88 -0.75 10.15 2.60
N LEU A 89 -1.20 10.86 1.58
CA LEU A 89 -2.18 10.30 0.66
C LEU A 89 -1.51 9.23 -0.21
N GLU A 90 -2.00 8.01 -0.14
CA GLU A 90 -1.44 6.89 -0.90
C GLU A 90 -2.29 6.50 -2.08
N TYR A 91 -3.61 6.39 -1.88
CA TYR A 91 -4.48 5.91 -2.92
C TYR A 91 -5.76 6.73 -3.00
N VAL A 92 -6.42 6.64 -4.15
CA VAL A 92 -7.78 7.12 -4.32
C VAL A 92 -8.63 5.92 -4.70
N LEU A 93 -9.70 5.69 -3.95
CA LEU A 93 -10.65 4.64 -4.25
C LEU A 93 -11.84 5.28 -4.95
N VAL A 94 -12.29 4.67 -6.02
CA VAL A 94 -13.47 5.14 -6.76
C VAL A 94 -14.52 4.06 -6.70
N ALA A 95 -15.72 4.41 -6.25
CA ALA A 95 -16.87 3.50 -6.25
C ALA A 95 -17.87 4.00 -7.28
N ASN A 96 -18.38 3.09 -8.10
CA ASN A 96 -19.31 3.46 -9.15
C ASN A 96 -20.71 3.63 -8.57
N GLY A 97 -21.28 4.80 -8.74
CA GLY A 97 -22.60 5.13 -8.20
C GLY A 97 -22.54 6.30 -7.23
N ASP A 98 -23.62 7.04 -7.16
CA ASP A 98 -23.65 8.27 -6.35
C ASP A 98 -24.71 8.23 -5.25
N SER A 99 -25.33 7.07 -5.02
CA SER A 99 -26.33 6.95 -3.96
C SER A 99 -25.66 6.80 -2.60
N GLU A 100 -26.47 6.93 -1.56
CA GLU A 100 -25.98 6.78 -0.19
C GLU A 100 -25.46 5.35 0.05
N GLY A 101 -26.07 4.36 -0.59
CA GLY A 101 -25.62 2.97 -0.48
C GLY A 101 -24.22 2.80 -1.02
N GLU A 102 -23.93 3.36 -2.19
CA GLU A 102 -22.58 3.29 -2.75
C GLU A 102 -21.60 4.11 -1.90
N TYR A 103 -22.05 5.19 -1.30
CA TYR A 103 -21.21 5.95 -0.41
C TYR A 103 -20.78 5.11 0.79
N MET A 104 -21.72 4.42 1.41
CA MET A 104 -21.42 3.58 2.56
C MET A 104 -20.49 2.43 2.18
N LEU A 105 -20.75 1.81 1.04
CA LEU A 105 -19.90 0.72 0.56
C LEU A 105 -18.50 1.21 0.24
N GLY A 106 -18.40 2.39 -0.35
CA GLY A 106 -17.11 3.01 -0.62
C GLY A 106 -16.34 3.33 0.64
N LYS A 107 -17.03 3.81 1.67
CA LYS A 107 -16.40 4.08 2.97
C LYS A 107 -15.88 2.80 3.60
N ILE A 108 -16.64 1.72 3.51
CA ILE A 108 -16.21 0.43 4.03
C ILE A 108 -14.99 -0.07 3.26
N ALA A 109 -15.02 0.05 1.93
CA ALA A 109 -13.91 -0.37 1.10
C ALA A 109 -12.64 0.44 1.41
N ALA A 110 -12.78 1.75 1.56
CA ALA A 110 -11.66 2.62 1.89
C ALA A 110 -11.07 2.25 3.25
N PHE A 111 -11.93 1.99 4.23
CA PHE A 111 -11.50 1.57 5.55
C PHE A 111 -10.75 0.24 5.49
N GLN A 112 -11.27 -0.70 4.69
CA GLN A 112 -10.62 -2.00 4.54
C GLN A 112 -9.23 -1.87 3.96
N ILE A 113 -9.07 -1.06 2.92
CA ILE A 113 -7.76 -0.84 2.30
C ILE A 113 -6.82 -0.13 3.26
N GLN A 114 -7.32 0.84 4.00
CA GLN A 114 -6.51 1.53 4.98
C GLN A 114 -6.05 0.59 6.09
N SER A 115 -6.91 -0.33 6.51
CA SER A 115 -6.55 -1.35 7.48
C SER A 115 -5.47 -2.28 6.95
N LEU A 116 -5.54 -2.60 5.66
CA LEU A 116 -4.50 -3.41 5.03
C LEU A 116 -3.15 -2.68 5.00
N LEU A 117 -3.17 -1.37 4.76
CA LEU A 117 -1.93 -0.59 4.79
C LEU A 117 -1.29 -0.64 6.16
N VAL A 118 -2.10 -0.49 7.22
CA VAL A 118 -1.60 -0.55 8.59
C VAL A 118 -1.03 -1.94 8.87
N ALA A 119 -1.75 -2.99 8.50
CA ALA A 119 -1.31 -4.36 8.74
C ALA A 119 -0.01 -4.68 7.99
N TYR A 120 0.10 -4.21 6.74
CA TYR A 120 1.30 -4.42 5.95
C TYR A 120 2.49 -3.68 6.55
N LYS A 121 2.27 -2.49 7.05
CA LYS A 121 3.32 -1.72 7.68
C LYS A 121 3.82 -2.41 8.95
N GLU A 122 2.91 -2.87 9.78
CA GLU A 122 3.27 -3.58 11.00
C GLU A 122 4.05 -4.85 10.69
N ARG A 123 3.60 -5.58 9.69
CA ARG A 123 4.26 -6.81 9.28
C ARG A 123 5.67 -6.53 8.76
N PHE A 124 5.79 -5.49 7.94
CA PHE A 124 7.09 -5.11 7.39
C PHE A 124 8.05 -4.71 8.51
N ASP A 125 7.58 -3.93 9.47
CA ASP A 125 8.40 -3.48 10.60
C ASP A 125 8.82 -4.66 11.46
N LYS A 126 7.94 -5.61 11.67
CA LYS A 126 8.24 -6.80 12.42
C LYS A 126 9.29 -7.66 11.72
N ASP A 127 9.13 -7.85 10.42
CA ASP A 127 10.09 -8.62 9.63
C ASP A 127 11.46 -7.95 9.61
N ASN A 128 11.50 -6.63 9.50
CA ASN A 128 12.74 -5.88 9.56
C ASN A 128 13.40 -6.00 10.92
N PHE A 129 12.61 -5.93 11.98
CA PHE A 129 13.14 -6.09 13.33
C PHE A 129 13.79 -7.46 13.50
N ILE A 130 13.10 -8.50 13.03
CA ILE A 130 13.64 -9.87 13.12
C ILE A 130 14.90 -10.01 12.29
N LYS A 131 14.90 -9.46 11.07
CA LYS A 131 16.09 -9.50 10.22
C LYS A 131 17.27 -8.81 10.90
N ASN A 132 17.05 -7.64 11.45
CA ASN A 132 18.11 -6.89 12.12
C ASN A 132 18.60 -7.63 13.34
N LEU A 133 17.70 -8.27 14.08
CA LEU A 133 18.06 -9.04 15.25
C LEU A 133 18.95 -10.23 14.86
N LEU A 134 18.59 -10.93 13.78
CA LEU A 134 19.39 -12.04 13.30
C LEU A 134 20.75 -11.58 12.82
N LEU A 135 20.82 -10.46 12.11
CA LEU A 135 22.10 -9.91 11.65
C LEU A 135 22.97 -9.52 12.82
N ASP A 136 22.39 -8.89 13.84
CA ASP A 136 23.14 -8.51 15.03
C ASP A 136 23.68 -9.73 15.75
N ASN A 137 22.88 -10.79 15.86
CA ASN A 137 23.32 -12.03 16.48
C ASN A 137 24.44 -12.69 15.70
N LEU A 138 24.36 -12.69 14.38
CA LEU A 138 25.41 -13.24 13.54
C LEU A 138 26.70 -12.44 13.72
N LEU A 139 26.59 -11.14 13.82
CA LEU A 139 27.74 -10.28 14.01
C LEU A 139 28.39 -10.54 15.37
N LEU A 140 27.58 -10.70 16.41
CA LEU A 140 28.09 -11.02 17.74
C LEU A 140 28.82 -12.36 17.76
N VAL A 141 28.27 -13.35 17.09
CA VAL A 141 28.91 -14.67 16.99
C VAL A 141 30.24 -14.56 16.27
N ASP A 142 30.27 -13.79 15.19
CA ASP A 142 31.49 -13.58 14.42
C ASP A 142 32.56 -12.87 15.27
N ILE A 143 32.17 -11.85 16.01
CA ILE A 143 33.08 -11.14 16.90
C ILE A 143 33.61 -12.07 17.99
N TYR A 144 32.73 -12.87 18.57
CA TYR A 144 33.12 -13.83 19.60
C TYR A 144 34.13 -14.83 19.03
N ASN A 145 33.88 -15.36 17.87
CA ASN A 145 34.76 -16.34 17.24
C ASN A 145 36.12 -15.74 16.92
N ARG A 146 36.16 -14.50 16.45
CA ARG A 146 37.42 -13.82 16.17
C ARG A 146 38.21 -13.58 17.46
N ALA A 147 37.52 -13.13 18.49
CA ALA A 147 38.18 -12.89 19.77
C ALA A 147 38.74 -14.18 20.34
N LYS A 148 38.01 -15.28 20.23
CA LYS A 148 38.43 -16.58 20.71
C LYS A 148 39.66 -17.05 19.96
N LYS A 149 39.68 -16.84 18.65
CA LYS A 149 40.80 -17.23 17.80
C LYS A 149 42.05 -16.44 18.18
N LEU A 150 41.89 -15.12 18.39
CA LEU A 150 43.02 -14.29 18.78
C LEU A 150 43.56 -14.67 20.13
N HIS A 151 42.69 -15.03 21.05
CA HIS A 151 43.12 -15.47 22.39
C HIS A 151 43.94 -16.76 22.31
N ILE A 152 43.50 -17.71 21.49
CA ILE A 152 44.23 -18.95 21.29
C ILE A 152 45.58 -18.64 20.65
N ASP A 153 45.62 -17.79 19.66
CA ASP A 153 46.85 -17.42 19.00
C ASP A 153 47.84 -16.74 19.96
N THR A 154 47.36 -15.98 20.90
CA THR A 154 48.22 -15.27 21.83
C THR A 154 48.72 -16.17 22.95
N GLU A 155 48.07 -17.29 23.19
CA GLU A 155 48.47 -18.21 24.22
C GLU A 155 49.57 -19.17 23.72
N VAL A 156 49.76 -19.24 22.44
CA VAL A 156 50.81 -20.04 21.83
C VAL A 156 52.12 -19.27 21.84
#